data_3201c1324a10993975a4b79c02e738f4
#
_entry.id   3201c1324a10993975a4b79c02e738f4
#
_cell.length_a   1.000
_cell.length_b   1.000
_cell.length_c   1.000
_cell.angle_alpha   90.00
_cell.angle_beta   90.00
_cell.angle_gamma   90.00
#
_symmetry.space_group_name_H-M   'P 1'
#
loop_
_entity.id
_entity.type
_entity.pdbx_description
1 polymer ?
#
loop_
_entity_poly.entity_id
_entity_poly.type
_entity_poly.pdbx_seq_one_letter_code
_entity_poly.pdbx_strand_id
1 'polypeptide(L)'
;MMADKRTHVSSVAQPDAPGVSLVQPREYVLVAPGERGCDDRAPESAIPEPWASLPHFVCGAPVPEYECATRPSSRGIVMNPDGTLLLATTDELHEFVFSGGEIEHDETDLAALVREVEEETGWLVDQASARPVLSIDDYHTRDAVRLSMRQVNRYFVCQARPGGVMHLDKYEAVAGLHAVTCSLEDAIAANEAILAQRRYFWVERDTFVLKLIRDRREEFGF
;
A
#
# COMPACT_ATOMS: atom_id res chain seq x y z
N MET A 1 -26.20 -20.82 -21.47
CA MET A 1 -25.35 -20.97 -20.30
C MET A 1 -23.99 -20.44 -20.71
N MET A 2 -23.82 -19.12 -20.63
CA MET A 2 -22.55 -18.43 -20.99
C MET A 2 -21.77 -18.19 -19.70
N ALA A 3 -20.58 -18.75 -19.63
CA ALA A 3 -19.65 -18.58 -18.53
C ALA A 3 -19.05 -17.17 -18.57
N ASP A 4 -19.29 -16.40 -17.52
CA ASP A 4 -18.69 -15.10 -17.27
C ASP A 4 -17.19 -15.30 -16.99
N LYS A 5 -16.35 -14.99 -17.97
CA LYS A 5 -14.89 -14.94 -17.81
C LYS A 5 -14.53 -13.58 -17.23
N ARG A 6 -14.63 -13.43 -15.91
CA ARG A 6 -13.98 -12.31 -15.20
C ARG A 6 -12.48 -12.54 -15.26
N THR A 7 -11.81 -11.67 -15.97
CA THR A 7 -10.36 -11.63 -16.07
C THR A 7 -9.83 -11.12 -14.73
N HIS A 8 -9.22 -11.99 -13.94
CA HIS A 8 -8.37 -11.59 -12.82
C HIS A 8 -7.25 -10.71 -13.37
N VAL A 9 -7.27 -9.42 -13.03
CA VAL A 9 -6.15 -8.51 -13.24
C VAL A 9 -5.30 -8.56 -11.99
N SER A 10 -4.47 -9.58 -11.88
CA SER A 10 -3.37 -9.62 -10.92
C SER A 10 -2.42 -8.46 -11.27
N SER A 11 -2.23 -7.53 -10.34
CA SER A 11 -1.52 -6.30 -10.61
C SER A 11 -0.30 -6.16 -9.73
N VAL A 12 0.82 -6.60 -10.25
CA VAL A 12 2.09 -5.92 -9.93
C VAL A 12 2.33 -4.90 -11.03
N ALA A 13 2.77 -3.71 -10.65
CA ALA A 13 3.06 -2.64 -11.59
C ALA A 13 4.09 -3.13 -12.61
N GLN A 14 3.70 -3.23 -13.89
CA GLN A 14 4.67 -3.37 -14.97
C GLN A 14 5.56 -2.12 -15.00
N PRO A 15 6.87 -2.26 -15.20
CA PRO A 15 7.74 -1.12 -15.47
C PRO A 15 7.26 -0.46 -16.76
N ASP A 16 6.75 0.76 -16.64
CA ASP A 16 6.29 1.54 -17.77
C ASP A 16 7.44 1.88 -18.71
N ALA A 17 7.10 1.89 -20.00
CA ALA A 17 7.96 2.27 -21.10
C ALA A 17 8.57 3.69 -20.92
N PRO A 18 9.71 4.01 -21.59
CA PRO A 18 10.47 5.24 -21.39
C PRO A 18 9.67 6.46 -21.82
N GLY A 19 9.45 7.40 -20.89
CA GLY A 19 8.78 8.66 -21.18
C GLY A 19 8.19 9.40 -19.98
N VAL A 20 8.42 8.94 -18.75
CA VAL A 20 7.87 9.63 -17.58
C VAL A 20 8.72 10.86 -17.27
N SER A 21 8.15 12.04 -17.53
CA SER A 21 8.60 13.35 -17.09
C SER A 21 8.89 13.34 -15.59
N LEU A 22 9.86 14.16 -15.16
CA LEU A 22 10.11 14.49 -13.75
C LEU A 22 8.85 15.14 -13.18
N VAL A 23 7.89 14.34 -12.75
CA VAL A 23 6.67 14.79 -12.10
C VAL A 23 7.06 15.36 -10.73
N GLN A 24 6.43 16.47 -10.35
CA GLN A 24 6.61 17.07 -9.02
C GLN A 24 6.29 16.06 -7.92
N PRO A 25 6.87 16.21 -6.70
CA PRO A 25 6.53 15.37 -5.56
C PRO A 25 5.02 15.31 -5.39
N ARG A 26 4.50 14.10 -5.15
CA ARG A 26 3.08 13.91 -4.87
C ARG A 26 2.79 14.41 -3.46
N GLU A 27 1.71 15.13 -3.30
CA GLU A 27 1.29 15.69 -2.03
C GLU A 27 0.20 14.81 -1.43
N TYR A 28 0.36 14.42 -0.15
CA TYR A 28 -0.62 13.68 0.62
C TYR A 28 -1.38 14.64 1.52
N VAL A 29 -2.64 14.87 1.21
CA VAL A 29 -3.49 15.81 1.92
C VAL A 29 -4.32 15.06 2.96
N LEU A 30 -4.23 15.49 4.23
CA LEU A 30 -5.12 14.99 5.28
C LEU A 30 -6.53 15.51 5.03
N VAL A 31 -7.49 14.59 4.96
CA VAL A 31 -8.90 14.90 4.73
C VAL A 31 -9.67 14.75 6.04
N ALA A 32 -10.42 15.77 6.40
CA ALA A 32 -11.25 15.74 7.61
C ALA A 32 -12.36 14.67 7.51
N PRO A 33 -12.76 14.05 8.63
CA PRO A 33 -13.92 13.17 8.65
C PRO A 33 -15.15 13.88 8.06
N GLY A 34 -15.77 13.28 7.03
CA GLY A 34 -16.93 13.86 6.33
C GLY A 34 -16.63 14.74 5.12
N GLU A 35 -15.37 15.16 4.88
CA GLU A 35 -14.94 15.92 3.70
C GLU A 35 -14.34 15.04 2.60
N ARG A 36 -14.53 13.75 2.65
CA ARG A 36 -13.94 12.80 1.71
C ARG A 36 -14.51 13.05 0.34
N GLY A 37 -13.60 13.46 -0.57
CA GLY A 37 -13.94 13.88 -1.92
C GLY A 37 -14.86 12.87 -2.60
N CYS A 38 -16.07 13.34 -2.89
CA CYS A 38 -17.04 12.63 -3.69
C CYS A 38 -16.49 12.52 -5.11
N ASP A 39 -16.13 11.31 -5.51
CA ASP A 39 -16.31 10.97 -6.90
C ASP A 39 -17.81 10.68 -7.07
N ASP A 40 -18.56 11.60 -7.66
CA ASP A 40 -20.00 11.47 -7.94
C ASP A 40 -20.35 10.24 -8.82
N ARG A 41 -19.35 9.44 -9.20
CA ARG A 41 -19.46 8.25 -10.06
C ARG A 41 -19.19 6.93 -9.32
N ALA A 42 -18.58 6.95 -8.14
CA ALA A 42 -18.51 5.76 -7.29
C ALA A 42 -19.73 5.75 -6.37
N PRO A 43 -20.45 4.61 -6.22
CA PRO A 43 -21.47 4.52 -5.19
C PRO A 43 -20.78 4.88 -3.88
N GLU A 44 -21.37 5.82 -3.16
CA GLU A 44 -20.99 6.26 -1.83
C GLU A 44 -21.07 5.07 -0.86
N SER A 45 -20.17 4.11 -1.02
CA SER A 45 -19.96 3.09 -0.01
C SER A 45 -19.30 3.84 1.14
N ALA A 46 -20.11 4.15 2.14
CA ALA A 46 -19.62 4.69 3.40
C ALA A 46 -18.36 3.93 3.78
N ILE A 47 -17.27 4.65 4.00
CA ILE A 47 -16.04 3.99 4.46
C ILE A 47 -16.41 3.32 5.78
N PRO A 48 -16.25 1.99 5.86
CA PRO A 48 -16.69 1.26 7.04
C PRO A 48 -15.88 1.69 8.26
N GLU A 49 -16.50 1.64 9.44
CA GLU A 49 -15.74 1.71 10.68
C GLU A 49 -14.78 0.52 10.78
N PRO A 50 -13.57 0.70 11.38
CA PRO A 50 -13.11 1.92 12.09
C PRO A 50 -12.47 3.00 11.19
N TRP A 51 -12.33 2.78 9.90
CA TRP A 51 -11.61 3.66 8.97
C TRP A 51 -12.23 5.06 8.86
N ALA A 52 -13.54 5.18 9.12
CA ALA A 52 -14.24 6.46 9.06
C ALA A 52 -13.74 7.47 10.11
N SER A 53 -13.27 6.98 11.26
CA SER A 53 -12.79 7.80 12.38
C SER A 53 -11.27 7.97 12.43
N LEU A 54 -10.52 7.26 11.56
CA LEU A 54 -9.05 7.31 11.54
C LEU A 54 -8.51 8.36 10.55
N PRO A 55 -7.25 8.82 10.72
CA PRO A 55 -6.61 9.69 9.75
C PRO A 55 -6.69 9.12 8.33
N HIS A 56 -7.15 9.96 7.41
CA HIS A 56 -7.29 9.61 6.01
C HIS A 56 -6.55 10.62 5.14
N PHE A 57 -5.71 10.14 4.26
CA PHE A 57 -4.94 10.97 3.34
C PHE A 57 -5.36 10.67 1.90
N VAL A 58 -5.32 11.70 1.06
CA VAL A 58 -5.58 11.56 -0.37
C VAL A 58 -4.38 12.07 -1.15
N CYS A 59 -3.95 11.34 -2.15
CA CYS A 59 -2.90 11.74 -3.08
C CYS A 59 -3.38 11.59 -4.52
N GLY A 60 -3.36 12.70 -5.24
CA GLY A 60 -3.84 12.79 -6.62
C GLY A 60 -5.36 12.86 -6.72
N ALA A 61 -5.85 12.68 -7.93
CA ALA A 61 -7.27 12.66 -8.27
C ALA A 61 -7.49 11.81 -9.53
N PRO A 62 -8.70 11.30 -9.78
CA PRO A 62 -9.01 10.62 -11.03
C PRO A 62 -8.97 11.59 -12.21
N VAL A 63 -8.56 11.11 -13.38
CA VAL A 63 -8.70 11.88 -14.62
C VAL A 63 -10.15 11.80 -15.08
N PRO A 64 -10.85 12.93 -15.26
CA PRO A 64 -12.30 12.94 -15.51
C PRO A 64 -12.76 12.14 -16.73
N GLU A 65 -11.91 12.04 -17.75
CA GLU A 65 -12.21 11.30 -19.01
C GLU A 65 -11.81 9.84 -18.98
N TYR A 66 -11.23 9.36 -17.88
CA TYR A 66 -10.81 7.98 -17.73
C TYR A 66 -11.84 7.19 -16.93
N GLU A 67 -11.93 5.89 -17.22
CA GLU A 67 -12.61 4.97 -16.32
C GLU A 67 -11.88 4.95 -14.97
N CYS A 68 -12.61 4.91 -13.86
CA CYS A 68 -12.02 4.81 -12.53
C CYS A 68 -12.30 3.45 -11.92
N ALA A 69 -11.25 2.70 -11.61
CA ALA A 69 -11.34 1.45 -10.87
C ALA A 69 -10.80 1.63 -9.45
N THR A 70 -11.45 1.03 -8.47
CA THR A 70 -11.03 1.05 -7.07
C THR A 70 -10.44 -0.30 -6.68
N ARG A 71 -9.28 -0.26 -5.99
CA ARG A 71 -8.58 -1.42 -5.47
C ARG A 71 -8.34 -1.24 -3.97
N PRO A 72 -9.11 -1.86 -3.08
CA PRO A 72 -8.82 -1.84 -1.66
C PRO A 72 -7.62 -2.74 -1.36
N SER A 73 -6.79 -2.30 -0.40
CA SER A 73 -5.56 -3.00 0.00
C SER A 73 -5.35 -2.90 1.49
N SER A 74 -4.78 -3.93 2.10
CA SER A 74 -4.41 -3.99 3.51
C SER A 74 -2.90 -4.06 3.65
N ARG A 75 -2.31 -3.29 4.62
CA ARG A 75 -0.85 -3.20 4.79
C ARG A 75 -0.44 -3.25 6.24
N GLY A 76 0.66 -3.96 6.51
CA GLY A 76 1.18 -4.19 7.86
C GLY A 76 2.35 -3.26 8.22
N ILE A 77 2.21 -2.52 9.32
CA ILE A 77 3.31 -1.83 10.00
C ILE A 77 3.73 -2.74 11.17
N VAL A 78 4.80 -3.49 10.97
CA VAL A 78 5.34 -4.42 11.96
C VAL A 78 6.65 -3.87 12.49
N MET A 79 6.65 -3.41 13.73
CA MET A 79 7.87 -2.95 14.40
C MET A 79 8.36 -4.02 15.37
N ASN A 80 9.63 -4.35 15.23
CA ASN A 80 10.33 -5.29 16.12
C ASN A 80 10.67 -4.62 17.47
N PRO A 81 10.90 -5.42 18.52
CA PRO A 81 11.28 -4.88 19.83
C PRO A 81 12.58 -4.07 19.86
N ASP A 82 13.47 -4.27 18.87
CA ASP A 82 14.71 -3.51 18.70
C ASP A 82 14.50 -2.18 17.96
N GLY A 83 13.27 -1.87 17.55
CA GLY A 83 12.92 -0.64 16.84
C GLY A 83 13.10 -0.70 15.32
N THR A 84 13.48 -1.85 14.76
CA THR A 84 13.48 -2.06 13.31
C THR A 84 12.09 -2.38 12.78
N LEU A 85 11.84 -2.09 11.51
CA LEU A 85 10.59 -2.44 10.82
C LEU A 85 10.80 -3.70 9.96
N LEU A 86 9.79 -4.57 9.93
CA LEU A 86 9.66 -5.59 8.90
C LEU A 86 9.10 -4.93 7.65
N LEU A 87 9.84 -5.00 6.56
CA LEU A 87 9.51 -4.42 5.27
C LEU A 87 9.73 -5.46 4.17
N ALA A 88 9.16 -5.24 3.00
CA ALA A 88 9.48 -5.95 1.79
C ALA A 88 10.40 -5.08 0.90
N THR A 89 11.27 -5.73 0.14
CA THR A 89 12.16 -5.10 -0.83
C THR A 89 12.29 -6.00 -2.06
N THR A 90 12.70 -5.44 -3.21
CA THR A 90 12.98 -6.22 -4.42
C THR A 90 14.45 -6.17 -4.80
N ASP A 91 14.92 -7.22 -5.47
CA ASP A 91 16.30 -7.26 -6.01
C ASP A 91 16.50 -6.23 -7.14
N GLU A 92 15.42 -5.81 -7.80
CA GLU A 92 15.48 -4.89 -8.93
C GLU A 92 15.64 -3.44 -8.49
N LEU A 93 14.86 -2.99 -7.51
CA LEU A 93 14.76 -1.58 -7.14
C LEU A 93 15.36 -1.26 -5.77
N HIS A 94 15.44 -2.23 -4.89
CA HIS A 94 15.92 -2.09 -3.50
C HIS A 94 15.12 -1.06 -2.67
N GLU A 95 13.85 -0.87 -3.01
CA GLU A 95 12.92 -0.06 -2.22
C GLU A 95 12.54 -0.75 -0.92
N PHE A 96 12.04 0.02 0.03
CA PHE A 96 11.49 -0.49 1.29
C PHE A 96 10.01 -0.14 1.38
N VAL A 97 9.15 -1.15 1.34
CA VAL A 97 7.69 -1.00 1.33
C VAL A 97 7.05 -1.85 2.42
N PHE A 98 5.88 -1.40 2.89
CA PHE A 98 5.09 -2.19 3.82
C PHE A 98 4.46 -3.37 3.10
N SER A 99 4.64 -4.56 3.68
CA SER A 99 4.01 -5.78 3.21
C SER A 99 2.50 -5.65 3.19
N GLY A 100 1.86 -6.14 2.14
CA GLY A 100 0.41 -6.09 1.98
C GLY A 100 -0.04 -5.90 0.54
N GLY A 101 -1.26 -6.32 0.26
CA GLY A 101 -1.83 -6.33 -1.09
C GLY A 101 -3.33 -6.17 -1.11
N GLU A 102 -3.92 -6.63 -2.19
CA GLU A 102 -5.34 -6.48 -2.49
C GLU A 102 -6.20 -7.29 -1.51
N ILE A 103 -7.28 -6.65 -1.06
CA ILE A 103 -8.34 -7.36 -0.31
C ILE A 103 -9.20 -8.09 -1.32
N GLU A 104 -9.20 -9.41 -1.26
CA GLU A 104 -9.97 -10.26 -2.17
C GLU A 104 -11.48 -10.18 -1.91
N HIS A 105 -12.26 -10.68 -2.90
CA HIS A 105 -13.71 -10.75 -2.73
C HIS A 105 -14.06 -11.67 -1.55
N ASP A 106 -14.95 -11.18 -0.67
CA ASP A 106 -15.35 -11.86 0.56
C ASP A 106 -14.28 -11.95 1.67
N GLU A 107 -13.15 -11.26 1.50
CA GLU A 107 -12.10 -11.17 2.51
C GLU A 107 -12.27 -9.91 3.39
N THR A 108 -11.96 -10.02 4.66
CA THR A 108 -11.88 -8.85 5.56
C THR A 108 -10.52 -8.18 5.46
N ASP A 109 -10.44 -6.89 5.83
CA ASP A 109 -9.17 -6.16 5.87
C ASP A 109 -8.11 -6.88 6.71
N LEU A 110 -8.53 -7.45 7.86
CA LEU A 110 -7.62 -8.18 8.75
C LEU A 110 -7.19 -9.52 8.14
N ALA A 111 -8.08 -10.22 7.44
CA ALA A 111 -7.71 -11.47 6.78
C ALA A 111 -6.69 -11.22 5.66
N ALA A 112 -6.92 -10.20 4.84
CA ALA A 112 -5.97 -9.77 3.81
C ALA A 112 -4.61 -9.40 4.40
N LEU A 113 -4.59 -8.61 5.50
CA LEU A 113 -3.35 -8.30 6.21
C LEU A 113 -2.56 -9.54 6.58
N VAL A 114 -3.23 -10.52 7.21
CA VAL A 114 -2.58 -11.75 7.70
C VAL A 114 -2.03 -12.57 6.55
N ARG A 115 -2.82 -12.77 5.51
CA ARG A 115 -2.43 -13.52 4.30
C ARG A 115 -1.24 -12.86 3.61
N GLU A 116 -1.33 -11.58 3.29
CA GLU A 116 -0.31 -10.85 2.54
C GLU A 116 1.02 -10.76 3.29
N VAL A 117 0.99 -10.48 4.61
CA VAL A 117 2.23 -10.44 5.41
C VAL A 117 2.90 -11.81 5.42
N GLU A 118 2.14 -12.90 5.53
CA GLU A 118 2.72 -14.25 5.45
C GLU A 118 3.25 -14.56 4.05
N GLU A 119 2.47 -14.29 3.00
CA GLU A 119 2.85 -14.58 1.60
C GLU A 119 4.11 -13.84 1.18
N GLU A 120 4.24 -12.56 1.49
CA GLU A 120 5.39 -11.75 1.08
C GLU A 120 6.61 -11.89 1.99
N THR A 121 6.42 -12.22 3.28
CA THR A 121 7.52 -12.17 4.26
C THR A 121 7.82 -13.48 4.96
N GLY A 122 6.90 -14.45 4.98
CA GLY A 122 6.99 -15.62 5.80
C GLY A 122 6.83 -15.36 7.31
N TRP A 123 6.27 -14.20 7.69
CA TRP A 123 5.98 -13.86 9.08
C TRP A 123 4.49 -14.02 9.38
N LEU A 124 4.21 -14.54 10.57
CA LEU A 124 2.84 -14.78 11.06
C LEU A 124 2.39 -13.61 11.93
N VAL A 125 1.36 -12.90 11.50
CA VAL A 125 0.74 -11.81 12.26
C VAL A 125 -0.02 -12.33 13.47
N ASP A 126 0.20 -11.72 14.64
CA ASP A 126 -0.71 -11.86 15.77
C ASP A 126 -1.95 -11.00 15.53
N GLN A 127 -3.03 -11.63 15.09
CA GLN A 127 -4.29 -10.96 14.75
C GLN A 127 -4.87 -10.14 15.92
N ALA A 128 -4.66 -10.60 17.17
CA ALA A 128 -5.15 -9.90 18.35
C ALA A 128 -4.42 -8.57 18.60
N SER A 129 -3.21 -8.43 18.07
CA SER A 129 -2.41 -7.20 18.17
C SER A 129 -2.73 -6.20 17.07
N ALA A 130 -3.40 -6.63 15.99
CA ALA A 130 -3.62 -5.79 14.82
C ALA A 130 -4.59 -4.64 15.12
N ARG A 131 -4.12 -3.43 14.94
CA ARG A 131 -4.86 -2.19 15.19
C ARG A 131 -4.80 -1.30 13.95
N PRO A 132 -5.94 -0.93 13.36
CA PRO A 132 -5.99 0.02 12.25
C PRO A 132 -5.51 1.40 12.70
N VAL A 133 -4.76 2.11 11.85
CA VAL A 133 -4.13 3.39 12.23
C VAL A 133 -4.36 4.52 11.25
N LEU A 134 -4.39 4.26 9.96
CA LEU A 134 -4.67 5.26 8.93
C LEU A 134 -5.08 4.61 7.61
N SER A 135 -5.66 5.41 6.71
CA SER A 135 -5.91 5.02 5.33
C SER A 135 -5.41 6.07 4.33
N ILE A 136 -5.05 5.61 3.13
CA ILE A 136 -4.58 6.47 2.03
C ILE A 136 -5.30 6.09 0.76
N ASP A 137 -5.98 7.06 0.14
CA ASP A 137 -6.43 6.97 -1.23
C ASP A 137 -5.33 7.49 -2.15
N ASP A 138 -4.81 6.60 -2.97
CA ASP A 138 -3.71 6.89 -3.88
C ASP A 138 -4.19 6.73 -5.33
N TYR A 139 -4.25 7.85 -6.07
CA TYR A 139 -4.66 7.85 -7.47
C TYR A 139 -3.45 7.80 -8.39
N HIS A 140 -3.47 6.86 -9.33
CA HIS A 140 -2.51 6.79 -10.42
C HIS A 140 -3.21 6.41 -11.72
N THR A 141 -2.57 6.69 -12.88
CA THR A 141 -3.17 6.46 -14.19
C THR A 141 -2.43 5.39 -14.97
N ARG A 142 -3.18 4.68 -15.80
CA ARG A 142 -2.69 3.83 -16.87
C ARG A 142 -3.15 4.42 -18.20
N ASP A 143 -2.39 5.37 -18.72
CA ASP A 143 -2.78 6.19 -19.88
C ASP A 143 -3.05 5.36 -21.14
N ALA A 144 -2.28 4.30 -21.36
CA ALA A 144 -2.45 3.41 -22.50
C ALA A 144 -3.85 2.79 -22.61
N VAL A 145 -4.54 2.61 -21.49
CA VAL A 145 -5.89 2.04 -21.41
C VAL A 145 -6.92 3.04 -20.87
N ARG A 146 -6.55 4.30 -20.69
CA ARG A 146 -7.39 5.39 -20.15
C ARG A 146 -8.07 5.01 -18.83
N LEU A 147 -7.30 4.47 -17.90
CA LEU A 147 -7.77 4.00 -16.61
C LEU A 147 -7.14 4.81 -15.49
N SER A 148 -7.96 5.37 -14.59
CA SER A 148 -7.56 5.87 -13.29
C SER A 148 -7.73 4.76 -12.26
N MET A 149 -6.69 4.49 -11.50
CA MET A 149 -6.75 3.54 -10.39
C MET A 149 -6.81 4.33 -9.08
N ARG A 150 -7.82 4.07 -8.26
CA ARG A 150 -7.89 4.50 -6.87
C ARG A 150 -7.48 3.33 -6.00
N GLN A 151 -6.29 3.36 -5.44
CA GLN A 151 -5.84 2.37 -4.48
C GLN A 151 -6.15 2.86 -3.06
N VAL A 152 -7.05 2.15 -2.38
CA VAL A 152 -7.43 2.45 -0.99
C VAL A 152 -6.57 1.61 -0.06
N ASN A 153 -5.49 2.20 0.46
CA ASN A 153 -4.55 1.49 1.34
C ASN A 153 -4.94 1.68 2.79
N ARG A 154 -5.15 0.58 3.50
CA ARG A 154 -5.54 0.53 4.91
C ARG A 154 -4.38 -0.02 5.73
N TYR A 155 -3.83 0.79 6.63
CA TYR A 155 -2.63 0.45 7.39
C TYR A 155 -2.98 0.00 8.81
N PHE A 156 -2.39 -1.12 9.20
CA PHE A 156 -2.47 -1.68 10.55
C PHE A 156 -1.09 -1.68 11.19
N VAL A 157 -1.02 -1.28 12.45
CA VAL A 157 0.09 -1.65 13.32
C VAL A 157 -0.20 -3.04 13.88
N CYS A 158 0.76 -3.94 13.81
CA CYS A 158 0.62 -5.29 14.34
C CYS A 158 1.96 -5.88 14.79
N GLN A 159 1.89 -6.93 15.60
CA GLN A 159 3.02 -7.79 15.93
C GLN A 159 3.04 -8.97 14.97
N ALA A 160 4.23 -9.40 14.59
CA ALA A 160 4.42 -10.60 13.80
C ALA A 160 5.69 -11.33 14.24
N ARG A 161 5.80 -12.61 13.87
CA ARG A 161 6.95 -13.45 14.18
C ARG A 161 7.30 -14.34 12.99
N PRO A 162 8.56 -14.73 12.79
CA PRO A 162 8.92 -15.73 11.80
C PRO A 162 8.20 -17.06 12.05
N GLY A 163 8.00 -17.85 11.00
CA GLY A 163 7.46 -19.21 11.10
C GLY A 163 6.37 -19.56 10.10
N GLY A 164 6.00 -18.61 9.24
CA GLY A 164 5.16 -18.85 8.07
C GLY A 164 5.99 -19.26 6.84
N VAL A 165 5.31 -19.39 5.71
CA VAL A 165 5.91 -19.76 4.43
C VAL A 165 5.59 -18.70 3.39
N MET A 166 6.61 -18.17 2.73
CA MET A 166 6.42 -17.22 1.63
C MET A 166 5.75 -17.91 0.43
N HIS A 167 4.78 -17.24 -0.16
CA HIS A 167 4.04 -17.68 -1.33
C HIS A 167 3.91 -16.54 -2.34
N LEU A 168 5.05 -16.15 -2.92
CA LEU A 168 5.10 -15.05 -3.87
C LEU A 168 4.36 -15.37 -5.16
N ASP A 169 3.67 -14.38 -5.69
CA ASP A 169 3.12 -14.48 -7.04
C ASP A 169 4.25 -14.49 -8.09
N LYS A 170 3.87 -14.69 -9.35
CA LYS A 170 4.85 -14.78 -10.44
C LYS A 170 5.66 -13.49 -10.63
N TYR A 171 5.04 -12.34 -10.42
CA TYR A 171 5.69 -11.03 -10.65
C TYR A 171 6.59 -10.69 -9.48
N GLU A 172 6.16 -10.94 -8.26
CA GLU A 172 6.94 -10.78 -7.03
C GLU A 172 8.18 -11.67 -7.05
N ALA A 173 8.02 -12.94 -7.43
CA ALA A 173 9.13 -13.87 -7.57
C ALA A 173 10.14 -13.44 -8.65
N VAL A 174 9.67 -12.88 -9.78
CA VAL A 174 10.57 -12.35 -10.84
C VAL A 174 11.27 -11.07 -10.39
N ALA A 175 10.60 -10.21 -9.63
CA ALA A 175 11.21 -9.00 -9.04
C ALA A 175 12.19 -9.30 -7.92
N GLY A 176 12.21 -10.55 -7.41
CA GLY A 176 13.03 -10.95 -6.28
C GLY A 176 12.55 -10.35 -4.96
N LEU A 177 11.21 -10.30 -4.78
CA LEU A 177 10.62 -9.80 -3.53
C LEU A 177 11.08 -10.65 -2.35
N HIS A 178 11.54 -10.01 -1.29
CA HIS A 178 11.90 -10.69 -0.05
C HIS A 178 11.74 -9.77 1.17
N ALA A 179 11.60 -10.40 2.33
CA ALA A 179 11.48 -9.71 3.60
C ALA A 179 12.83 -9.19 4.10
N VAL A 180 12.81 -8.01 4.72
CA VAL A 180 13.97 -7.42 5.37
C VAL A 180 13.56 -6.72 6.66
N THR A 181 14.46 -6.68 7.63
CA THR A 181 14.33 -5.83 8.81
C THR A 181 15.31 -4.67 8.70
N CYS A 182 14.80 -3.46 8.83
CA CYS A 182 15.56 -2.24 8.57
C CYS A 182 15.20 -1.14 9.57
N SER A 183 16.14 -0.24 9.86
CA SER A 183 15.81 0.94 10.65
C SER A 183 14.91 1.88 9.84
N LEU A 184 14.09 2.65 10.55
CA LEU A 184 13.18 3.61 9.93
C LEU A 184 13.94 4.64 9.08
N GLU A 185 15.06 5.13 9.59
CA GLU A 185 15.91 6.13 8.94
C GLU A 185 16.57 5.57 7.68
N ASP A 186 17.08 4.34 7.72
CA ASP A 186 17.70 3.71 6.55
C ASP A 186 16.68 3.45 5.45
N ALA A 187 15.47 2.98 5.81
CA ALA A 187 14.38 2.78 4.86
C ALA A 187 13.97 4.10 4.18
N ILE A 188 13.81 5.17 4.94
CA ILE A 188 13.51 6.51 4.40
C ILE A 188 14.63 6.98 3.46
N ALA A 189 15.89 6.90 3.89
CA ALA A 189 17.01 7.37 3.10
C ALA A 189 17.17 6.60 1.78
N ALA A 190 16.99 5.28 1.80
CA ALA A 190 17.06 4.46 0.60
C ALA A 190 15.92 4.80 -0.38
N ASN A 191 14.70 4.90 0.10
CA ASN A 191 13.56 5.28 -0.74
C ASN A 191 13.72 6.69 -1.32
N GLU A 192 14.18 7.67 -0.55
CA GLU A 192 14.46 9.02 -1.05
C GLU A 192 15.53 9.03 -2.15
N ALA A 193 16.57 8.20 -2.03
CA ALA A 193 17.60 8.08 -3.06
C ALA A 193 17.02 7.50 -4.37
N ILE A 194 16.10 6.55 -4.31
CA ILE A 194 15.37 6.03 -5.46
C ILE A 194 14.51 7.13 -6.08
N LEU A 195 13.70 7.81 -5.25
CA LEU A 195 12.76 8.84 -5.70
C LEU A 195 13.46 10.09 -6.28
N ALA A 196 14.70 10.35 -5.91
CA ALA A 196 15.52 11.39 -6.52
C ALA A 196 15.90 11.06 -7.97
N GLN A 197 15.93 9.79 -8.35
CA GLN A 197 16.26 9.33 -9.70
C GLN A 197 15.01 9.12 -10.55
N ARG A 198 14.02 8.43 -9.97
CA ARG A 198 12.76 8.11 -10.64
C ARG A 198 11.64 7.98 -9.60
N ARG A 199 10.46 8.48 -9.99
CA ARG A 199 9.30 8.42 -9.12
C ARG A 199 8.49 7.16 -9.35
N TYR A 200 8.18 6.49 -8.23
CA TYR A 200 7.29 5.33 -8.17
C TYR A 200 6.23 5.61 -7.13
N PHE A 201 4.96 5.61 -7.51
CA PHE A 201 3.86 6.01 -6.63
C PHE A 201 3.79 5.18 -5.34
N TRP A 202 4.10 3.89 -5.40
CA TRP A 202 4.13 3.01 -4.22
C TRP A 202 5.30 3.32 -3.28
N VAL A 203 6.47 3.65 -3.81
CA VAL A 203 7.63 4.07 -3.00
C VAL A 203 7.35 5.42 -2.34
N GLU A 204 6.74 6.37 -3.07
CA GLU A 204 6.33 7.67 -2.51
C GLU A 204 5.33 7.50 -1.37
N ARG A 205 4.31 6.66 -1.56
CA ARG A 205 3.28 6.36 -0.56
C ARG A 205 3.91 5.79 0.70
N ASP A 206 4.72 4.75 0.58
CA ASP A 206 5.28 4.08 1.74
C ASP A 206 6.37 4.94 2.41
N THR A 207 7.14 5.74 1.65
CA THR A 207 8.04 6.75 2.22
C THR A 207 7.28 7.81 3.01
N PHE A 208 6.11 8.24 2.55
CA PHE A 208 5.24 9.15 3.30
C PHE A 208 4.81 8.53 4.64
N VAL A 209 4.39 7.27 4.65
CA VAL A 209 4.00 6.57 5.90
C VAL A 209 5.19 6.37 6.82
N LEU A 210 6.37 5.99 6.30
CA LEU A 210 7.61 5.89 7.09
C LEU A 210 7.93 7.23 7.79
N LYS A 211 7.79 8.36 7.10
CA LYS A 211 7.98 9.69 7.69
C LYS A 211 6.92 10.03 8.73
N LEU A 212 5.66 9.65 8.51
CA LEU A 212 4.61 9.82 9.53
C LEU A 212 4.95 9.05 10.81
N ILE A 213 5.43 7.81 10.68
CA ILE A 213 5.86 7.00 11.83
C ILE A 213 7.01 7.68 12.55
N ARG A 214 8.02 8.19 11.84
CA ARG A 214 9.13 8.93 12.44
C ARG A 214 8.67 10.14 13.24
N ASP A 215 7.77 10.92 12.66
CA ASP A 215 7.36 12.21 13.18
C ASP A 215 6.28 12.09 14.28
N ARG A 216 5.57 10.94 14.35
CA ARG A 216 4.40 10.71 15.21
C ARG A 216 4.40 9.34 15.87
N ARG A 217 5.55 8.86 16.35
CA ARG A 217 5.71 7.48 16.89
C ARG A 217 4.65 7.11 17.93
N GLU A 218 4.32 8.00 18.83
CA GLU A 218 3.33 7.77 19.89
C GLU A 218 1.92 7.46 19.34
N GLU A 219 1.52 8.08 18.22
CA GLU A 219 0.22 7.81 17.59
C GLU A 219 0.15 6.38 17.02
N PHE A 220 1.29 5.82 16.63
CA PHE A 220 1.44 4.44 16.18
C PHE A 220 1.65 3.46 17.33
N GLY A 221 1.87 3.93 18.55
CA GLY A 221 2.08 3.11 19.74
C GLY A 221 3.52 2.57 19.88
N PHE A 222 4.51 3.32 19.37
CA PHE A 222 5.93 2.97 19.39
C PHE A 222 6.75 3.88 20.30
#